data_b69adbb163cf940c519a2ce39ae72096
#
_entry.id   b69adbb163cf940c519a2ce39ae72096
#
_cell.length_a   1.000
_cell.length_b   1.000
_cell.length_c   1.000
_cell.angle_alpha   90.00
_cell.angle_beta   90.00
_cell.angle_gamma   90.00
#
_symmetry.space_group_name_H-M   'P 1'
#
loop_
_entity.id
_entity.type
_entity.pdbx_description
1 polymer ?
#
loop_
_entity_poly.entity_id
_entity_poly.type
_entity_poly.pdbx_seq_one_letter_code
_entity_poly.pdbx_strand_id
1 'polypeptide(L)'
;MRQRSILVRPGAVGISGLLLPFLLTACSASGTGSADRLGTPSATLPRATATTTTAATPPGSPVPREGAEGLDGNSAVTAYQGWWDVQVDVLGRSDSDGLALRQYATGAAFTDTAISHTQLHDAGLVMVGRPRTSPVLKSLDLQANPPTATIDDCLDVSDWHQADATTKEIKDPQQRLSRFPATAVLKKYGNRWLIADFTREVTKTC
;
A
#
# COMPACT_ATOMS: atom_id res chain seq x y z
N MET A 1 39.14 41.64 -8.70
CA MET A 1 38.43 40.42 -8.20
C MET A 1 38.28 39.48 -9.40
N ARG A 2 38.93 38.31 -9.35
CA ARG A 2 39.09 37.41 -10.53
C ARG A 2 38.01 36.33 -10.46
N GLN A 3 37.13 36.32 -11.49
CA GLN A 3 36.25 35.19 -11.78
C GLN A 3 37.05 33.99 -12.32
N ARG A 4 36.90 32.84 -11.72
CA ARG A 4 37.41 31.56 -12.25
C ARG A 4 36.23 30.79 -12.86
N SER A 5 36.20 30.75 -14.19
CA SER A 5 35.33 29.88 -14.96
C SER A 5 35.81 28.45 -14.87
N ILE A 6 34.97 27.53 -14.39
CA ILE A 6 35.25 26.09 -14.43
C ILE A 6 34.50 25.52 -15.65
N LEU A 7 35.30 25.07 -16.64
CA LEU A 7 34.81 24.32 -17.79
C LEU A 7 34.53 22.88 -17.38
N VAL A 8 33.26 22.46 -17.48
CA VAL A 8 32.84 21.06 -17.37
C VAL A 8 32.87 20.45 -18.78
N ARG A 9 33.67 19.41 -18.97
CA ARG A 9 33.73 18.59 -20.20
C ARG A 9 32.62 17.55 -20.18
N PRO A 10 31.89 17.33 -21.28
CA PRO A 10 30.98 16.18 -21.40
C PRO A 10 31.76 14.93 -21.78
N GLY A 11 31.76 13.90 -20.94
CA GLY A 11 32.23 12.57 -21.23
C GLY A 11 31.14 11.76 -21.93
N ALA A 12 31.44 11.35 -23.19
CA ALA A 12 30.61 10.41 -23.93
C ALA A 12 30.87 8.98 -23.40
N VAL A 13 29.85 8.30 -22.93
CA VAL A 13 29.89 6.88 -22.60
C VAL A 13 29.07 6.11 -23.63
N GLY A 14 29.77 5.26 -24.38
CA GLY A 14 29.22 4.40 -25.43
C GLY A 14 28.37 3.27 -24.83
N ILE A 15 27.22 3.05 -25.42
CA ILE A 15 26.33 1.93 -25.12
C ILE A 15 26.66 0.78 -26.05
N SER A 16 27.31 -0.28 -25.55
CA SER A 16 27.44 -1.58 -26.24
C SER A 16 26.19 -2.41 -25.97
N GLY A 17 25.39 -2.62 -27.02
CA GLY A 17 24.25 -3.52 -27.00
C GLY A 17 24.71 -4.98 -27.02
N LEU A 18 24.11 -5.78 -26.13
CA LEU A 18 24.19 -7.23 -26.15
C LEU A 18 22.78 -7.79 -26.40
N LEU A 19 22.54 -8.23 -27.63
CA LEU A 19 21.33 -8.95 -28.04
C LEU A 19 21.47 -10.43 -27.64
N LEU A 20 20.63 -10.93 -26.74
CA LEU A 20 20.42 -12.36 -26.51
C LEU A 20 19.12 -12.81 -27.17
N PRO A 21 19.11 -13.86 -27.97
CA PRO A 21 17.87 -14.45 -28.49
C PRO A 21 17.28 -15.44 -27.47
N PHE A 22 16.02 -15.24 -27.09
CA PHE A 22 15.24 -16.21 -26.33
C PHE A 22 14.67 -17.28 -27.26
N LEU A 23 15.06 -18.53 -27.05
CA LEU A 23 14.51 -19.72 -27.67
C LEU A 23 13.20 -20.11 -26.98
N LEU A 24 12.11 -20.13 -27.75
CA LEU A 24 10.82 -20.70 -27.37
C LEU A 24 10.89 -22.23 -27.51
N THR A 25 10.74 -22.97 -26.44
CA THR A 25 10.46 -24.41 -26.46
C THR A 25 8.97 -24.64 -26.11
N ALA A 26 8.21 -25.03 -27.13
CA ALA A 26 6.87 -25.57 -27.00
C ALA A 26 6.96 -27.07 -26.67
N CYS A 27 6.30 -27.55 -25.61
CA CYS A 27 6.00 -28.96 -25.38
C CYS A 27 4.49 -29.15 -25.39
N SER A 28 4.01 -29.72 -26.50
CA SER A 28 2.69 -30.33 -26.61
C SER A 28 2.80 -31.77 -26.09
N ALA A 29 1.86 -32.18 -25.23
CA ALA A 29 1.63 -33.60 -24.95
C ALA A 29 0.12 -33.86 -24.96
N SER A 30 -0.34 -34.40 -26.08
CA SER A 30 -1.62 -35.06 -26.24
C SER A 30 -1.55 -36.45 -25.66
N GLY A 31 -2.49 -36.84 -24.81
CA GLY A 31 -2.66 -38.20 -24.32
C GLY A 31 -4.13 -38.59 -24.31
N THR A 32 -4.59 -39.15 -25.41
CA THR A 32 -5.86 -39.91 -25.52
C THR A 32 -5.68 -41.31 -24.90
N GLY A 33 -6.63 -41.74 -24.10
CA GLY A 33 -6.70 -43.09 -23.57
C GLY A 33 -8.11 -43.43 -23.10
N SER A 34 -8.88 -44.01 -24.01
CA SER A 34 -10.14 -44.69 -23.70
C SER A 34 -9.86 -46.04 -23.04
N ALA A 35 -10.71 -46.48 -22.12
CA ALA A 35 -11.31 -47.80 -22.11
C ALA A 35 -12.15 -48.07 -20.86
N ASP A 36 -13.38 -48.43 -21.16
CA ASP A 36 -14.40 -49.12 -20.39
C ASP A 36 -13.89 -50.07 -19.27
N ARG A 37 -14.63 -50.05 -18.16
CA ARG A 37 -15.09 -51.29 -17.51
C ARG A 37 -16.26 -51.01 -16.56
N LEU A 38 -17.39 -51.60 -16.88
CA LEU A 38 -18.53 -51.83 -15.99
C LEU A 38 -18.12 -52.69 -14.80
N GLY A 39 -18.49 -52.29 -13.61
CA GLY A 39 -18.44 -53.12 -12.36
C GLY A 39 -19.55 -52.65 -11.44
N THR A 40 -20.51 -53.54 -11.21
CA THR A 40 -21.76 -53.41 -10.48
C THR A 40 -21.59 -53.13 -8.95
N PRO A 41 -22.59 -52.63 -8.23
CA PRO A 41 -22.44 -51.84 -7.04
C PRO A 41 -22.41 -52.68 -5.76
N SER A 42 -21.59 -52.30 -4.81
CA SER A 42 -21.72 -52.69 -3.40
C SER A 42 -21.99 -51.46 -2.58
N ALA A 43 -23.22 -51.39 -2.08
CA ALA A 43 -23.66 -50.28 -1.20
C ALA A 43 -22.99 -50.45 0.16
N THR A 44 -22.08 -49.54 0.49
CA THR A 44 -21.65 -49.27 1.84
C THR A 44 -21.86 -47.77 2.09
N LEU A 45 -22.78 -47.46 2.98
CA LEU A 45 -23.06 -46.09 3.44
C LEU A 45 -21.82 -45.50 4.11
N PRO A 46 -21.22 -44.44 3.63
CA PRO A 46 -20.26 -43.69 4.40
C PRO A 46 -21.01 -42.77 5.37
N ARG A 47 -20.70 -42.93 6.62
CA ARG A 47 -20.99 -42.04 7.73
C ARG A 47 -20.57 -40.61 7.31
N ALA A 48 -21.53 -39.70 7.24
CA ALA A 48 -21.28 -38.28 6.96
C ALA A 48 -20.39 -37.70 8.06
N THR A 49 -19.11 -37.51 7.72
CA THR A 49 -18.23 -36.63 8.48
C THR A 49 -18.64 -35.22 8.10
N ALA A 50 -19.24 -34.48 9.02
CA ALA A 50 -19.55 -33.07 8.82
C ALA A 50 -18.22 -32.32 8.65
N THR A 51 -17.83 -32.09 7.39
CA THR A 51 -16.79 -31.14 7.07
C THR A 51 -17.37 -29.75 7.31
N THR A 52 -16.94 -29.10 8.37
CA THR A 52 -17.25 -27.69 8.61
C THR A 52 -16.57 -26.89 7.51
N THR A 53 -17.28 -26.66 6.40
CA THR A 53 -16.85 -25.74 5.38
C THR A 53 -16.91 -24.35 6.00
N THR A 54 -15.76 -23.78 6.36
CA THR A 54 -15.66 -22.37 6.69
C THR A 54 -16.04 -21.61 5.42
N ALA A 55 -17.26 -21.06 5.40
CA ALA A 55 -17.74 -20.26 4.29
C ALA A 55 -16.84 -19.03 4.17
N ALA A 56 -16.16 -18.89 3.03
CA ALA A 56 -15.47 -17.67 2.69
C ALA A 56 -16.50 -16.53 2.69
N THR A 57 -16.27 -15.50 3.49
CA THR A 57 -17.12 -14.30 3.57
C THR A 57 -17.18 -13.65 2.19
N PRO A 58 -18.36 -13.37 1.63
CA PRO A 58 -18.49 -12.71 0.34
C PRO A 58 -17.81 -11.34 0.35
N PRO A 59 -17.21 -10.89 -0.78
CA PRO A 59 -16.65 -9.54 -0.88
C PRO A 59 -17.76 -8.51 -0.62
N GLY A 60 -17.58 -7.67 0.39
CA GLY A 60 -18.51 -6.57 0.71
C GLY A 60 -19.33 -6.73 1.98
N SER A 61 -19.19 -7.83 2.73
CA SER A 61 -19.79 -7.92 4.07
C SER A 61 -19.05 -7.00 5.05
N PRO A 62 -19.76 -6.18 5.85
CA PRO A 62 -19.11 -5.36 6.87
C PRO A 62 -18.38 -6.27 7.87
N VAL A 63 -17.11 -5.95 8.15
CA VAL A 63 -16.33 -6.70 9.13
C VAL A 63 -16.94 -6.52 10.51
N PRO A 64 -17.16 -7.60 11.29
CA PRO A 64 -17.73 -7.51 12.63
C PRO A 64 -16.92 -6.57 13.52
N ARG A 65 -17.60 -5.69 14.26
CA ARG A 65 -16.94 -4.74 15.20
C ARG A 65 -16.92 -5.25 16.65
N GLU A 66 -17.26 -6.50 16.87
CA GLU A 66 -17.34 -7.13 18.19
C GLU A 66 -16.39 -8.32 18.29
N GLY A 67 -16.03 -8.70 19.52
CA GLY A 67 -15.08 -9.78 19.77
C GLY A 67 -13.64 -9.47 19.39
N ALA A 68 -12.79 -10.52 19.29
CA ALA A 68 -11.36 -10.37 18.98
C ALA A 68 -11.13 -9.76 17.59
N GLU A 69 -11.93 -10.17 16.58
CA GLU A 69 -11.83 -9.60 15.23
C GLU A 69 -12.23 -8.13 15.20
N GLY A 70 -13.24 -7.73 15.97
CA GLY A 70 -13.62 -6.33 16.11
C GLY A 70 -12.55 -5.48 16.78
N LEU A 71 -11.87 -6.02 17.79
CA LEU A 71 -10.75 -5.35 18.46
C LEU A 71 -9.57 -5.18 17.53
N ASP A 72 -9.20 -6.20 16.76
CA ASP A 72 -8.13 -6.15 15.79
C ASP A 72 -8.46 -5.20 14.62
N GLY A 73 -9.68 -5.23 14.12
CA GLY A 73 -10.16 -4.32 13.09
C GLY A 73 -10.11 -2.85 13.53
N ASN A 74 -10.58 -2.56 14.75
CA ASN A 74 -10.49 -1.21 15.33
C ASN A 74 -9.05 -0.77 15.54
N SER A 75 -8.16 -1.69 15.96
CA SER A 75 -6.73 -1.42 16.12
C SER A 75 -6.05 -1.11 14.77
N ALA A 76 -6.44 -1.80 13.68
CA ALA A 76 -5.95 -1.51 12.34
C ALA A 76 -6.39 -0.12 11.86
N VAL A 77 -7.66 0.25 12.08
CA VAL A 77 -8.18 1.59 11.76
C VAL A 77 -7.45 2.67 12.57
N THR A 78 -7.22 2.44 13.87
CA THR A 78 -6.46 3.35 14.73
C THR A 78 -5.02 3.51 14.24
N ALA A 79 -4.36 2.43 13.80
CA ALA A 79 -3.01 2.49 13.24
C ALA A 79 -2.97 3.30 11.93
N TYR A 80 -3.99 3.18 11.07
CA TYR A 80 -4.13 3.97 9.85
C TYR A 80 -4.26 5.48 10.18
N GLN A 81 -5.08 5.84 11.13
CA GLN A 81 -5.24 7.24 11.57
C GLN A 81 -3.94 7.78 12.18
N GLY A 82 -3.27 7.00 13.04
CA GLY A 82 -1.98 7.37 13.63
C GLY A 82 -0.87 7.54 12.58
N TRP A 83 -0.91 6.77 11.49
CA TRP A 83 0.01 6.96 10.37
C TRP A 83 -0.19 8.31 9.68
N TRP A 84 -1.43 8.78 9.51
CA TRP A 84 -1.69 10.12 9.00
C TRP A 84 -1.25 11.21 9.95
N ASP A 85 -1.45 11.04 11.26
CA ASP A 85 -0.98 12.00 12.27
C ASP A 85 0.55 12.14 12.24
N VAL A 86 1.28 11.02 12.13
CA VAL A 86 2.75 11.08 12.05
C VAL A 86 3.23 11.66 10.72
N GLN A 87 2.52 11.45 9.62
CA GLN A 87 2.84 12.12 8.34
C GLN A 87 2.67 13.63 8.44
N VAL A 88 1.58 14.11 9.07
CA VAL A 88 1.36 15.55 9.29
C VAL A 88 2.51 16.15 10.09
N ASP A 89 2.96 15.48 11.15
CA ASP A 89 4.09 15.93 11.95
C ASP A 89 5.42 15.92 11.17
N VAL A 90 5.75 14.80 10.53
CA VAL A 90 7.02 14.62 9.82
C VAL A 90 7.14 15.52 8.61
N LEU A 91 6.10 15.58 7.76
CA LEU A 91 6.11 16.39 6.53
C LEU A 91 5.87 17.87 6.79
N GLY A 92 5.36 18.23 7.97
CA GLY A 92 5.14 19.63 8.39
C GLY A 92 6.40 20.34 8.86
N ARG A 93 7.50 19.63 9.10
CA ARG A 93 8.76 20.16 9.64
C ARG A 93 9.93 19.94 8.70
N SER A 94 10.73 20.96 8.48
CA SER A 94 11.95 20.90 7.67
C SER A 94 13.14 20.25 8.40
N ASP A 95 13.07 20.08 9.72
CA ASP A 95 14.12 19.49 10.56
C ASP A 95 13.83 18.02 10.96
N SER A 96 12.76 17.43 10.43
CA SER A 96 12.41 16.03 10.68
C SER A 96 13.36 15.09 9.95
N ASP A 97 13.77 14.01 10.62
CA ASP A 97 14.56 12.93 10.03
C ASP A 97 13.70 11.79 9.43
N GLY A 98 12.37 11.89 9.55
CA GLY A 98 11.44 10.90 9.07
C GLY A 98 11.39 9.57 9.84
N LEU A 99 12.21 9.39 10.88
CA LEU A 99 12.31 8.12 11.62
C LEU A 99 11.01 7.74 12.33
N ALA A 100 10.21 8.74 12.74
CA ALA A 100 8.91 8.51 13.39
C ALA A 100 7.94 7.71 12.51
N LEU A 101 8.06 7.78 11.18
CA LEU A 101 7.24 7.01 10.24
C LEU A 101 7.35 5.49 10.46
N ARG A 102 8.50 4.99 10.94
CA ARG A 102 8.71 3.55 11.22
C ARG A 102 7.81 3.00 12.32
N GLN A 103 7.20 3.87 13.10
CA GLN A 103 6.25 3.45 14.13
C GLN A 103 4.90 3.01 13.54
N TYR A 104 4.56 3.48 12.34
CA TYR A 104 3.27 3.24 11.71
C TYR A 104 3.35 2.61 10.32
N ALA A 105 4.53 2.65 9.66
CA ALA A 105 4.69 2.14 8.31
C ALA A 105 5.89 1.22 8.15
N THR A 106 5.80 0.33 7.15
CA THR A 106 6.84 -0.60 6.70
C THR A 106 6.74 -0.77 5.18
N GLY A 107 7.68 -1.48 4.57
CA GLY A 107 7.63 -1.81 3.14
C GLY A 107 7.51 -0.58 2.24
N ALA A 108 6.63 -0.68 1.24
CA ALA A 108 6.42 0.38 0.24
C ALA A 108 5.88 1.66 0.89
N ALA A 109 4.91 1.57 1.79
CA ALA A 109 4.32 2.74 2.44
C ALA A 109 5.36 3.58 3.21
N PHE A 110 6.30 2.93 3.90
CA PHE A 110 7.40 3.64 4.55
C PHE A 110 8.34 4.29 3.53
N THR A 111 8.75 3.53 2.50
CA THR A 111 9.72 4.00 1.50
C THR A 111 9.18 5.20 0.72
N ASP A 112 7.93 5.13 0.25
CA ASP A 112 7.31 6.18 -0.55
C ASP A 112 7.09 7.47 0.26
N THR A 113 6.72 7.33 1.54
CA THR A 113 6.59 8.50 2.42
C THR A 113 7.95 9.11 2.74
N ALA A 114 8.99 8.30 2.96
CA ALA A 114 10.36 8.78 3.18
C ALA A 114 10.93 9.49 1.94
N ILE A 115 10.66 8.98 0.74
CA ILE A 115 11.03 9.64 -0.53
C ILE A 115 10.30 10.99 -0.64
N SER A 116 8.99 11.03 -0.37
CA SER A 116 8.21 12.27 -0.41
C SER A 116 8.74 13.31 0.59
N HIS A 117 9.10 12.87 1.79
CA HIS A 117 9.73 13.72 2.81
C HIS A 117 11.05 14.33 2.28
N THR A 118 11.94 13.49 1.73
CA THR A 118 13.22 13.95 1.16
C THR A 118 13.00 14.94 0.02
N GLN A 119 12.06 14.67 -0.89
CA GLN A 119 11.74 15.55 -2.02
C GLN A 119 11.23 16.92 -1.56
N LEU A 120 10.35 16.96 -0.55
CA LEU A 120 9.88 18.22 0.04
C LEU A 120 11.03 19.00 0.68
N HIS A 121 11.86 18.33 1.48
CA HIS A 121 13.01 18.92 2.14
C HIS A 121 13.99 19.53 1.12
N ASP A 122 14.36 18.78 0.07
CA ASP A 122 15.31 19.24 -0.96
C ASP A 122 14.75 20.40 -1.79
N ALA A 123 13.43 20.48 -1.92
CA ALA A 123 12.73 21.59 -2.55
C ALA A 123 12.53 22.81 -1.64
N GLY A 124 12.92 22.77 -0.37
CA GLY A 124 12.65 23.79 0.64
C GLY A 124 11.16 23.93 0.98
N LEU A 125 10.41 22.82 0.87
CA LEU A 125 8.97 22.76 1.10
C LEU A 125 8.65 21.96 2.36
N VAL A 126 7.48 22.24 2.91
CA VAL A 126 6.82 21.44 3.97
C VAL A 126 5.34 21.27 3.63
N MET A 127 4.68 20.35 4.31
CA MET A 127 3.22 20.26 4.27
C MET A 127 2.61 21.12 5.39
N VAL A 128 1.53 21.83 5.11
CA VAL A 128 0.76 22.60 6.10
C VAL A 128 -0.70 22.18 6.08
N GLY A 129 -1.37 22.30 7.24
CA GLY A 129 -2.72 21.77 7.42
C GLY A 129 -2.71 20.26 7.67
N ARG A 130 -3.81 19.59 7.37
CA ARG A 130 -3.94 18.15 7.54
C ARG A 130 -4.99 17.52 6.61
N PRO A 131 -4.80 16.26 6.20
CA PRO A 131 -5.84 15.53 5.50
C PRO A 131 -6.98 15.15 6.45
N ARG A 132 -8.17 14.95 5.87
CA ARG A 132 -9.31 14.33 6.56
C ARG A 132 -9.47 12.91 6.04
N THR A 133 -9.57 11.97 6.95
CA THR A 133 -9.73 10.54 6.64
C THR A 133 -11.12 10.05 7.04
N SER A 134 -11.64 9.11 6.26
CA SER A 134 -12.90 8.40 6.52
C SER A 134 -12.70 6.89 6.32
N PRO A 135 -11.79 6.26 7.10
CA PRO A 135 -11.36 4.90 6.87
C PRO A 135 -12.48 3.89 7.11
N VAL A 136 -12.62 2.96 6.17
CA VAL A 136 -13.53 1.81 6.26
C VAL A 136 -12.71 0.53 6.19
N LEU A 137 -12.80 -0.31 7.20
CA LEU A 137 -12.17 -1.63 7.18
C LEU A 137 -12.89 -2.48 6.12
N LYS A 138 -12.19 -2.78 5.02
CA LYS A 138 -12.69 -3.57 3.89
C LYS A 138 -12.57 -5.06 4.13
N SER A 139 -11.42 -5.49 4.66
CA SER A 139 -11.16 -6.89 4.98
C SER A 139 -10.21 -7.03 6.16
N LEU A 140 -10.33 -8.16 6.86
CA LEU A 140 -9.44 -8.56 7.95
C LEU A 140 -9.18 -10.06 7.84
N ASP A 141 -7.93 -10.46 7.71
CA ASP A 141 -7.48 -11.85 7.68
C ASP A 141 -6.46 -12.07 8.81
N LEU A 142 -6.95 -12.62 9.92
CA LEU A 142 -6.12 -12.95 11.10
C LEU A 142 -5.40 -14.30 10.93
N GLN A 143 -5.72 -15.09 9.90
CA GLN A 143 -5.07 -16.36 9.61
C GLN A 143 -3.89 -16.20 8.66
N ALA A 144 -3.78 -15.07 7.95
CA ALA A 144 -2.60 -14.75 7.14
C ALA A 144 -1.33 -14.65 8.02
N ASN A 145 -0.17 -14.88 7.41
CA ASN A 145 1.12 -14.75 8.09
C ASN A 145 2.03 -13.76 7.35
N PRO A 146 2.20 -12.52 7.83
CA PRO A 146 1.56 -11.93 9.02
C PRO A 146 0.06 -11.65 8.79
N PRO A 147 -0.75 -11.53 9.85
CA PRO A 147 -2.14 -11.09 9.73
C PRO A 147 -2.27 -9.80 8.96
N THR A 148 -3.32 -9.68 8.13
CA THR A 148 -3.47 -8.59 7.16
C THR A 148 -4.83 -7.93 7.29
N ALA A 149 -4.86 -6.61 7.17
CA ALA A 149 -6.09 -5.81 7.05
C ALA A 149 -6.01 -4.92 5.81
N THR A 150 -7.16 -4.68 5.17
CA THR A 150 -7.29 -3.71 4.08
C THR A 150 -8.28 -2.63 4.50
N ILE A 151 -7.89 -1.37 4.33
CA ILE A 151 -8.71 -0.20 4.63
C ILE A 151 -8.89 0.57 3.33
N ASP A 152 -10.14 0.88 2.98
CA ASP A 152 -10.48 1.85 1.95
C ASP A 152 -10.81 3.19 2.61
N ASP A 153 -10.44 4.29 1.96
CA ASP A 153 -10.67 5.65 2.44
C ASP A 153 -11.05 6.57 1.28
N CYS A 154 -11.91 7.53 1.54
CA CYS A 154 -12.06 8.72 0.68
C CYS A 154 -11.23 9.84 1.28
N LEU A 155 -9.96 9.89 0.89
CA LEU A 155 -8.99 10.82 1.45
C LEU A 155 -9.26 12.24 0.94
N ASP A 156 -9.50 13.18 1.85
CA ASP A 156 -9.70 14.59 1.56
C ASP A 156 -8.44 15.38 1.96
N VAL A 157 -7.73 15.89 0.97
CA VAL A 157 -6.50 16.67 1.14
C VAL A 157 -6.72 18.15 0.80
N SER A 158 -7.98 18.62 0.78
CA SER A 158 -8.30 20.02 0.46
C SER A 158 -7.60 21.03 1.38
N ASP A 159 -7.41 20.66 2.64
CA ASP A 159 -6.75 21.48 3.66
C ASP A 159 -5.30 21.04 3.96
N TRP A 160 -4.67 20.26 3.09
CA TRP A 160 -3.31 19.79 3.27
C TRP A 160 -2.44 20.20 2.09
N HIS A 161 -1.66 21.26 2.25
CA HIS A 161 -0.99 22.01 1.19
C HIS A 161 0.52 21.89 1.27
N GLN A 162 1.18 21.95 0.11
CA GLN A 162 2.60 22.24 0.04
C GLN A 162 2.83 23.73 0.28
N ALA A 163 3.82 24.08 1.10
CA ALA A 163 4.16 25.45 1.42
C ALA A 163 5.68 25.63 1.51
N ASP A 164 6.17 26.81 1.24
CA ASP A 164 7.55 27.18 1.49
C ASP A 164 7.90 26.98 2.97
N ALA A 165 9.02 26.31 3.25
CA ALA A 165 9.40 25.93 4.61
C ALA A 165 9.62 27.14 5.54
N THR A 166 10.04 28.29 4.99
CA THR A 166 10.35 29.51 5.73
C THR A 166 9.16 30.45 5.81
N THR A 167 8.60 30.82 4.65
CA THR A 167 7.55 31.85 4.56
C THR A 167 6.15 31.29 4.80
N LYS A 168 5.97 29.95 4.69
CA LYS A 168 4.68 29.26 4.72
C LYS A 168 3.72 29.66 3.59
N GLU A 169 4.23 30.32 2.56
CA GLU A 169 3.45 30.60 1.35
C GLU A 169 3.07 29.29 0.64
N ILE A 170 1.80 29.15 0.23
CA ILE A 170 1.30 27.94 -0.44
C ILE A 170 1.95 27.81 -1.82
N LYS A 171 2.48 26.62 -2.10
CA LYS A 171 3.19 26.23 -3.33
C LYS A 171 2.59 24.99 -3.98
N ASP A 172 1.29 24.78 -3.83
CA ASP A 172 0.61 23.64 -4.43
C ASP A 172 0.77 23.61 -5.96
N PRO A 173 0.83 22.43 -6.58
CA PRO A 173 0.69 22.29 -8.02
C PRO A 173 -0.65 22.86 -8.50
N GLN A 174 -0.65 23.51 -9.68
CA GLN A 174 -1.87 24.14 -10.24
C GLN A 174 -3.02 23.14 -10.44
N GLN A 175 -2.69 21.87 -10.69
CA GLN A 175 -3.67 20.80 -10.87
C GLN A 175 -3.42 19.73 -9.81
N ARG A 176 -4.32 19.68 -8.83
CA ARG A 176 -4.34 18.59 -7.85
C ARG A 176 -5.78 18.21 -7.54
N LEU A 177 -6.02 16.92 -7.34
CA LEU A 177 -7.28 16.48 -6.77
C LEU A 177 -7.24 16.74 -5.26
N SER A 178 -8.34 17.31 -4.77
CA SER A 178 -8.54 17.53 -3.33
C SER A 178 -9.11 16.30 -2.61
N ARG A 179 -9.79 15.41 -3.34
CA ARG A 179 -10.37 14.18 -2.80
C ARG A 179 -10.19 13.03 -3.79
N PHE A 180 -9.80 11.87 -3.28
CA PHE A 180 -9.59 10.66 -4.10
C PHE A 180 -9.71 9.39 -3.27
N PRO A 181 -10.12 8.26 -3.90
CA PRO A 181 -10.08 6.95 -3.25
C PRO A 181 -8.65 6.56 -2.91
N ALA A 182 -8.48 5.99 -1.73
CA ALA A 182 -7.22 5.44 -1.27
C ALA A 182 -7.44 4.06 -0.64
N THR A 183 -6.45 3.19 -0.76
CA THR A 183 -6.45 1.86 -0.14
C THR A 183 -5.14 1.66 0.60
N ALA A 184 -5.23 1.26 1.86
CA ALA A 184 -4.09 0.86 2.67
C ALA A 184 -4.12 -0.64 2.95
N VAL A 185 -2.98 -1.30 2.80
CA VAL A 185 -2.76 -2.67 3.26
C VAL A 185 -1.90 -2.63 4.52
N LEU A 186 -2.44 -3.17 5.60
CA LEU A 186 -1.77 -3.24 6.89
C LEU A 186 -1.35 -4.67 7.19
N LYS A 187 -0.20 -4.80 7.87
CA LYS A 187 0.31 -6.07 8.39
C LYS A 187 0.53 -5.97 9.89
N LYS A 188 0.17 -7.04 10.62
CA LYS A 188 0.32 -7.09 12.08
C LYS A 188 1.61 -7.80 12.47
N TYR A 189 2.45 -7.12 13.22
CA TYR A 189 3.69 -7.66 13.79
C TYR A 189 3.63 -7.59 15.32
N GLY A 190 3.50 -8.75 15.95
CA GLY A 190 3.19 -8.83 17.38
C GLY A 190 1.80 -8.23 17.66
N ASN A 191 1.75 -7.16 18.45
CA ASN A 191 0.50 -6.45 18.77
C ASN A 191 0.31 -5.14 17.98
N ARG A 192 1.14 -4.87 16.96
CA ARG A 192 1.14 -3.61 16.21
C ARG A 192 0.73 -3.83 14.75
N TRP A 193 -0.21 -3.02 14.28
CA TRP A 193 -0.52 -2.89 12.86
C TRP A 193 0.38 -1.82 12.23
N LEU A 194 0.99 -2.13 11.09
CA LEU A 194 1.82 -1.22 10.29
C LEU A 194 1.27 -1.13 8.88
N ILE A 195 1.21 0.06 8.31
CA ILE A 195 0.89 0.27 6.91
C ILE A 195 2.04 -0.31 6.08
N ALA A 196 1.76 -1.32 5.27
CA ALA A 196 2.76 -1.98 4.42
C ALA A 196 2.74 -1.45 2.99
N ASP A 197 1.55 -1.06 2.52
CA ASP A 197 1.32 -0.49 1.21
C ASP A 197 0.22 0.57 1.27
N PHE A 198 0.32 1.59 0.42
CA PHE A 198 -0.67 2.65 0.31
C PHE A 198 -0.82 3.11 -1.14
N THR A 199 -1.99 2.93 -1.70
CA THR A 199 -2.33 3.28 -3.08
C THR A 199 -3.35 4.41 -3.12
N ARG A 200 -3.18 5.35 -4.07
CA ARG A 200 -4.08 6.49 -4.33
C ARG A 200 -4.58 6.45 -5.76
N GLU A 201 -5.88 6.57 -5.96
CA GLU A 201 -6.48 6.68 -7.29
C GLU A 201 -6.66 8.16 -7.68
N VAL A 202 -5.56 8.83 -8.00
CA VAL A 202 -5.53 10.27 -8.28
C VAL A 202 -6.17 10.68 -9.62
N THR A 203 -6.76 9.76 -10.34
CA THR A 203 -7.55 9.98 -11.56
C THR A 203 -9.06 10.00 -11.32
N LYS A 204 -9.49 9.67 -10.10
CA LYS A 204 -10.89 9.62 -9.68
C LYS A 204 -11.10 10.45 -8.44
N THR A 205 -12.26 11.02 -8.32
CA THR A 205 -12.73 11.66 -7.08
C THR A 205 -13.74 10.75 -6.37
N CYS A 206 -13.86 10.87 -5.08
CA CYS A 206 -14.88 10.22 -4.26
C CYS A 206 -15.80 11.26 -3.52
#